data_9c5a8d59a414b3bf2bed8dcec8f1dc9f
#
_entry.id   9c5a8d59a414b3bf2bed8dcec8f1dc9f
#
_cell.length_a   1.000
_cell.length_b   1.000
_cell.length_c   1.000
_cell.angle_alpha   90.00
_cell.angle_beta   90.00
_cell.angle_gamma   90.00
#
_symmetry.space_group_name_H-M   'P 1'
#
loop_
_entity.id
_entity.type
_entity.pdbx_description
1 polymer ?
#
loop_
_entity_poly.entity_id
_entity_poly.type
_entity_poly.pdbx_seq_one_letter_code
_entity_poly.pdbx_strand_id
1 'polypeptide(L)'
;KDLSYSINKDAKVKIITSKDKEGLEVMRHDAAHVLAMAVQELYPKTQVTIGPVIDDGFYYDFSRKEPFTNEDLNKIEKKMKEIVDRNDLTKREVWKRDEAIKHFKKIGEHYKAEIIADIPPNEEVSIYHHGKWHDLCKGPHLSSTGKVGKAFKLTKVSGAYWRGNSNNEMLQRIYGTCWRNKTELDQYLLRLEEAEKRDHRKLGKEMDLFHFREESPGAVFWHHKGWALFQTLIGYMRLKQKNAGYKE
;
A
#
# COMPACT_ATOMS: atom_id res chain seq x y z
N LYS A 1 5.46 13.33 -14.75
CA LYS A 1 6.91 13.55 -14.81
C LYS A 1 7.35 14.31 -13.57
N ASP A 2 8.60 14.14 -13.13
CA ASP A 2 9.18 14.88 -12.00
C ASP A 2 9.38 16.36 -12.33
N LEU A 3 9.51 17.21 -11.32
CA LEU A 3 9.76 18.64 -11.50
C LEU A 3 11.09 18.93 -12.20
N SER A 4 12.05 18.01 -12.15
CA SER A 4 13.34 18.11 -12.83
C SER A 4 13.32 17.65 -14.29
N TYR A 5 12.16 17.21 -14.81
CA TYR A 5 12.06 16.75 -16.19
C TYR A 5 12.18 17.90 -17.18
N SER A 6 13.14 17.81 -18.12
CA SER A 6 13.32 18.82 -19.18
C SER A 6 12.31 18.61 -20.31
N ILE A 7 11.57 19.66 -20.65
CA ILE A 7 10.62 19.66 -21.78
C ILE A 7 11.37 20.12 -23.02
N ASN A 8 11.59 19.22 -23.98
CA ASN A 8 12.42 19.48 -25.18
C ASN A 8 11.60 19.69 -26.46
N LYS A 9 10.28 19.70 -26.35
CA LYS A 9 9.33 19.94 -27.46
C LYS A 9 8.03 20.53 -26.94
N ASP A 10 7.22 21.08 -27.83
CA ASP A 10 5.89 21.59 -27.49
C ASP A 10 5.05 20.51 -26.80
N ALA A 11 4.49 20.85 -25.65
CA ALA A 11 3.72 19.96 -24.83
C ALA A 11 2.61 20.70 -24.08
N LYS A 12 1.49 20.01 -23.86
CA LYS A 12 0.46 20.47 -22.92
C LYS A 12 0.92 20.14 -21.51
N VAL A 13 0.96 21.14 -20.64
CA VAL A 13 1.38 20.98 -19.24
C VAL A 13 0.17 21.18 -18.33
N LYS A 14 -0.04 20.23 -17.40
CA LYS A 14 -0.97 20.35 -16.26
C LYS A 14 -0.14 20.32 -14.98
N ILE A 15 -0.28 21.36 -14.16
CA ILE A 15 0.35 21.41 -12.84
C ILE A 15 -0.51 20.58 -11.88
N ILE A 16 0.10 19.55 -11.29
CA ILE A 16 -0.54 18.66 -10.30
C ILE A 16 -0.06 19.08 -8.92
N THR A 17 -1.00 19.27 -8.02
CA THR A 17 -0.77 19.67 -6.62
C THR A 17 -1.24 18.59 -5.67
N SER A 18 -0.95 18.73 -4.38
CA SER A 18 -1.48 17.82 -3.35
C SER A 18 -3.02 17.82 -3.26
N LYS A 19 -3.71 18.80 -3.85
CA LYS A 19 -5.17 18.84 -3.89
C LYS A 19 -5.78 17.92 -4.94
N ASP A 20 -5.00 17.58 -5.96
CA ASP A 20 -5.40 16.68 -7.04
C ASP A 20 -5.30 15.21 -6.57
N LYS A 21 -6.08 14.32 -7.19
CA LYS A 21 -6.03 12.89 -6.90
C LYS A 21 -4.65 12.32 -7.20
N GLU A 22 -4.12 12.65 -8.37
CA GLU A 22 -2.79 12.22 -8.83
C GLU A 22 -1.67 12.72 -7.89
N GLY A 23 -1.84 13.92 -7.29
CA GLY A 23 -0.89 14.45 -6.32
C GLY A 23 -0.89 13.65 -5.01
N LEU A 24 -2.06 13.21 -4.54
CA LEU A 24 -2.17 12.32 -3.39
C LEU A 24 -1.57 10.93 -3.67
N GLU A 25 -1.75 10.41 -4.89
CA GLU A 25 -1.11 9.14 -5.30
C GLU A 25 0.42 9.23 -5.25
N VAL A 26 1.00 10.36 -5.73
CA VAL A 26 2.45 10.59 -5.60
C VAL A 26 2.88 10.68 -4.13
N MET A 27 2.12 11.37 -3.27
CA MET A 27 2.41 11.41 -1.82
C MET A 27 2.40 10.01 -1.19
N ARG A 28 1.44 9.16 -1.55
CA ARG A 28 1.36 7.77 -1.09
C ARG A 28 2.53 6.93 -1.57
N HIS A 29 2.95 7.14 -2.81
CA HIS A 29 4.12 6.48 -3.37
C HIS A 29 5.40 6.86 -2.62
N ASP A 30 5.61 8.14 -2.37
CA ASP A 30 6.73 8.60 -1.56
C ASP A 30 6.66 8.11 -0.10
N ALA A 31 5.46 8.01 0.47
CA ALA A 31 5.28 7.42 1.79
C ALA A 31 5.69 5.93 1.82
N ALA A 32 5.49 5.18 0.72
CA ALA A 32 6.00 3.81 0.59
C ALA A 32 7.53 3.77 0.55
N HIS A 33 8.19 4.72 -0.13
CA HIS A 33 9.65 4.84 -0.11
C HIS A 33 10.17 5.24 1.28
N VAL A 34 9.52 6.19 1.95
CA VAL A 34 9.87 6.57 3.34
C VAL A 34 9.70 5.39 4.31
N LEU A 35 8.68 4.53 4.09
CA LEU A 35 8.53 3.27 4.83
C LEU A 35 9.73 2.34 4.58
N ALA A 36 10.13 2.15 3.32
CA ALA A 36 11.26 1.29 2.97
C ALA A 36 12.57 1.81 3.58
N MET A 37 12.82 3.13 3.52
CA MET A 37 13.94 3.79 4.18
C MET A 37 13.94 3.52 5.70
N ALA A 38 12.80 3.73 6.36
CA ALA A 38 12.66 3.53 7.79
C ALA A 38 12.93 2.09 8.22
N VAL A 39 12.42 1.12 7.45
CA VAL A 39 12.65 -0.31 7.69
C VAL A 39 14.14 -0.64 7.55
N GLN A 40 14.80 -0.20 6.49
CA GLN A 40 16.22 -0.49 6.29
C GLN A 40 17.15 0.24 7.28
N GLU A 41 16.77 1.44 7.73
CA GLU A 41 17.55 2.13 8.80
C GLU A 41 17.43 1.41 10.16
N LEU A 42 16.27 0.83 10.48
CA LEU A 42 16.06 0.07 11.71
C LEU A 42 16.54 -1.38 11.62
N TYR A 43 16.42 -1.97 10.43
CA TYR A 43 16.70 -3.38 10.16
C TYR A 43 17.55 -3.54 8.88
N PRO A 44 18.86 -3.25 8.95
CA PRO A 44 19.74 -3.13 7.76
C PRO A 44 19.86 -4.38 6.89
N LYS A 45 19.48 -5.57 7.39
CA LYS A 45 19.51 -6.84 6.64
C LYS A 45 18.19 -7.14 5.92
N THR A 46 17.19 -6.26 6.03
CA THR A 46 15.90 -6.44 5.36
C THR A 46 16.02 -6.02 3.91
N GLN A 47 15.67 -6.91 2.99
CA GLN A 47 15.59 -6.58 1.56
C GLN A 47 14.25 -5.93 1.23
N VAL A 48 14.29 -4.95 0.35
CA VAL A 48 13.10 -4.26 -0.15
C VAL A 48 12.73 -4.83 -1.53
N THR A 49 11.42 -4.96 -1.79
CA THR A 49 10.95 -5.51 -3.07
C THR A 49 10.13 -4.50 -3.86
N ILE A 50 8.84 -4.41 -3.65
CA ILE A 50 7.93 -3.47 -4.33
C ILE A 50 7.03 -2.75 -3.33
N GLY A 51 6.68 -1.50 -3.65
CA GLY A 51 5.85 -0.63 -2.82
C GLY A 51 4.80 0.15 -3.61
N PRO A 52 3.75 -0.50 -4.15
CA PRO A 52 2.73 0.18 -4.93
C PRO A 52 1.76 0.97 -4.07
N VAL A 53 1.13 1.96 -4.71
CA VAL A 53 -0.01 2.68 -4.18
C VAL A 53 -1.28 1.84 -4.37
N ILE A 54 -2.19 1.93 -3.40
CA ILE A 54 -3.54 1.36 -3.44
C ILE A 54 -4.55 2.48 -3.16
N ASP A 55 -5.86 2.21 -3.31
CA ASP A 55 -6.92 3.22 -3.29
C ASP A 55 -6.85 4.21 -2.12
N ASP A 56 -6.72 3.73 -0.89
CA ASP A 56 -6.67 4.57 0.31
C ASP A 56 -5.30 4.54 1.03
N GLY A 57 -4.24 4.11 0.34
CA GLY A 57 -2.94 3.99 0.98
C GLY A 57 -1.85 3.44 0.09
N PHE A 58 -0.96 2.70 0.70
CA PHE A 58 0.18 2.04 0.07
C PHE A 58 0.55 0.79 0.85
N TYR A 59 1.41 -0.03 0.27
CA TYR A 59 2.13 -1.05 1.01
C TYR A 59 3.56 -1.16 0.53
N TYR A 60 4.37 -1.89 1.27
CA TYR A 60 5.69 -2.30 0.82
C TYR A 60 5.98 -3.73 1.28
N ASP A 61 6.60 -4.52 0.38
CA ASP A 61 6.95 -5.91 0.64
C ASP A 61 8.43 -6.01 1.01
N PHE A 62 8.70 -6.78 2.06
CA PHE A 62 10.01 -6.95 2.65
C PHE A 62 10.36 -8.43 2.78
N SER A 63 11.60 -8.82 2.43
CA SER A 63 12.17 -10.11 2.82
C SER A 63 12.99 -9.93 4.10
N ARG A 64 12.52 -10.57 5.18
CA ARG A 64 13.15 -10.56 6.50
C ARG A 64 12.85 -11.88 7.21
N LYS A 65 13.85 -12.46 7.90
CA LYS A 65 13.70 -13.73 8.62
C LYS A 65 12.74 -13.62 9.81
N GLU A 66 12.86 -12.54 10.58
CA GLU A 66 12.02 -12.32 11.77
C GLU A 66 10.73 -11.60 11.38
N PRO A 67 9.56 -12.02 11.86
CA PRO A 67 8.30 -11.35 11.56
C PRO A 67 8.24 -9.95 12.19
N PHE A 68 7.63 -9.01 11.47
CA PHE A 68 7.30 -7.71 12.04
C PHE A 68 6.15 -7.84 13.03
N THR A 69 6.28 -7.14 14.15
CA THR A 69 5.27 -7.05 15.21
C THR A 69 4.54 -5.71 15.18
N ASN A 70 3.45 -5.57 15.93
CA ASN A 70 2.77 -4.28 16.11
C ASN A 70 3.67 -3.23 16.78
N GLU A 71 4.59 -3.65 17.65
CA GLU A 71 5.58 -2.75 18.25
C GLU A 71 6.57 -2.23 17.20
N ASP A 72 6.97 -3.09 16.26
CA ASP A 72 7.83 -2.68 15.15
C ASP A 72 7.15 -1.65 14.28
N LEU A 73 5.85 -1.78 14.00
CA LEU A 73 5.11 -0.76 13.25
C LEU A 73 5.18 0.61 13.91
N ASN A 74 5.07 0.69 15.23
CA ASN A 74 5.18 1.95 15.95
C ASN A 74 6.60 2.54 15.87
N LYS A 75 7.64 1.71 15.95
CA LYS A 75 9.04 2.13 15.80
C LYS A 75 9.32 2.63 14.37
N ILE A 76 8.82 1.88 13.38
CA ILE A 76 8.97 2.23 11.96
C ILE A 76 8.24 3.56 11.69
N GLU A 77 7.00 3.73 12.15
CA GLU A 77 6.25 4.98 11.97
C GLU A 77 6.96 6.19 12.60
N LYS A 78 7.57 6.01 13.78
CA LYS A 78 8.41 7.04 14.40
C LYS A 78 9.61 7.38 13.51
N LYS A 79 10.30 6.37 12.99
CA LYS A 79 11.45 6.53 12.09
C LYS A 79 11.03 7.21 10.77
N MET A 80 9.88 6.87 10.21
CA MET A 80 9.33 7.57 9.05
C MET A 80 9.16 9.07 9.31
N LYS A 81 8.65 9.47 10.49
CA LYS A 81 8.51 10.88 10.88
C LYS A 81 9.87 11.59 10.98
N GLU A 82 10.90 10.91 11.49
CA GLU A 82 12.28 11.42 11.52
C GLU A 82 12.85 11.64 10.10
N ILE A 83 12.57 10.72 9.16
CA ILE A 83 13.00 10.85 7.77
C ILE A 83 12.28 12.02 7.08
N VAL A 84 10.99 12.20 7.33
CA VAL A 84 10.24 13.37 6.82
C VAL A 84 10.83 14.67 7.36
N ASP A 85 11.19 14.74 8.65
CA ASP A 85 11.83 15.92 9.26
C ASP A 85 13.21 16.20 8.68
N ARG A 86 13.94 15.16 8.30
CA ARG A 86 15.25 15.26 7.65
C ARG A 86 15.18 15.93 6.29
N ASN A 87 14.03 15.83 5.60
CA ASN A 87 13.72 16.48 4.34
C ASN A 87 14.76 16.21 3.23
N ASP A 88 15.15 14.96 3.07
CA ASP A 88 16.12 14.51 2.07
C ASP A 88 15.62 14.83 0.65
N LEU A 89 16.48 15.41 -0.17
CA LEU A 89 16.15 15.75 -1.56
C LEU A 89 16.02 14.50 -2.42
N THR A 90 15.06 14.53 -3.34
CA THR A 90 14.84 13.47 -4.33
C THR A 90 15.62 13.77 -5.61
N LYS A 91 16.38 12.82 -6.11
CA LYS A 91 17.11 12.90 -7.37
C LYS A 91 16.86 11.66 -8.21
N ARG A 92 16.48 11.85 -9.48
CA ARG A 92 16.32 10.75 -10.46
C ARG A 92 17.61 10.58 -11.26
N GLU A 93 18.05 9.34 -11.42
CA GLU A 93 19.13 8.95 -12.32
C GLU A 93 18.66 7.82 -13.23
N VAL A 94 19.24 7.74 -14.42
CA VAL A 94 19.03 6.62 -15.35
C VAL A 94 20.34 5.85 -15.42
N TRP A 95 20.29 4.58 -15.06
CA TRP A 95 21.44 3.71 -15.04
C TRP A 95 21.39 2.71 -16.19
N LYS A 96 22.56 2.25 -16.64
CA LYS A 96 22.63 1.09 -17.51
C LYS A 96 22.19 -0.17 -16.74
N ARG A 97 21.41 -1.01 -17.39
CA ARG A 97 20.84 -2.23 -16.78
C ARG A 97 21.87 -3.07 -16.05
N ASP A 98 22.98 -3.40 -16.74
CA ASP A 98 24.01 -4.29 -16.17
C ASP A 98 24.72 -3.66 -14.97
N GLU A 99 24.90 -2.34 -14.97
CA GLU A 99 25.47 -1.60 -13.86
C GLU A 99 24.51 -1.61 -12.67
N ALA A 100 23.22 -1.38 -12.91
CA ALA A 100 22.19 -1.44 -11.89
C ALA A 100 22.08 -2.85 -11.27
N ILE A 101 22.03 -3.92 -12.07
CA ILE A 101 21.99 -5.30 -11.59
C ILE A 101 23.22 -5.60 -10.71
N LYS A 102 24.41 -5.24 -11.17
CA LYS A 102 25.66 -5.44 -10.40
C LYS A 102 25.63 -4.69 -9.07
N HIS A 103 25.15 -3.44 -9.11
CA HIS A 103 25.05 -2.60 -7.90
C HIS A 103 24.12 -3.20 -6.88
N PHE A 104 22.84 -3.51 -7.25
CA PHE A 104 21.86 -4.07 -6.34
C PHE A 104 22.28 -5.43 -5.79
N LYS A 105 22.91 -6.29 -6.59
CA LYS A 105 23.53 -7.54 -6.09
C LYS A 105 24.63 -7.28 -5.06
N LYS A 106 25.48 -6.27 -5.29
CA LYS A 106 26.60 -5.94 -4.40
C LYS A 106 26.13 -5.45 -3.03
N ILE A 107 25.02 -4.69 -2.98
CA ILE A 107 24.44 -4.20 -1.72
C ILE A 107 23.48 -5.20 -1.06
N GLY A 108 23.27 -6.40 -1.65
CA GLY A 108 22.43 -7.46 -1.09
C GLY A 108 20.94 -7.38 -1.45
N GLU A 109 20.55 -6.45 -2.33
CA GLU A 109 19.17 -6.28 -2.80
C GLU A 109 18.87 -7.19 -3.99
N HIS A 110 18.78 -8.49 -3.74
CA HIS A 110 18.63 -9.51 -4.78
C HIS A 110 17.31 -9.39 -5.55
N TYR A 111 16.21 -9.07 -4.86
CA TYR A 111 14.91 -8.85 -5.49
C TYR A 111 14.91 -7.67 -6.46
N LYS A 112 15.58 -6.57 -6.12
CA LYS A 112 15.74 -5.44 -7.05
C LYS A 112 16.54 -5.82 -8.29
N ALA A 113 17.62 -6.58 -8.13
CA ALA A 113 18.41 -7.08 -9.25
C ALA A 113 17.58 -8.00 -10.18
N GLU A 114 16.71 -8.84 -9.60
CA GLU A 114 15.78 -9.70 -10.35
C GLU A 114 14.73 -8.88 -11.11
N ILE A 115 14.10 -7.88 -10.45
CA ILE A 115 13.15 -6.99 -11.11
C ILE A 115 13.79 -6.24 -12.28
N ILE A 116 15.03 -5.75 -12.12
CA ILE A 116 15.74 -5.04 -13.18
C ILE A 116 16.03 -5.97 -14.37
N ALA A 117 16.35 -7.23 -14.11
CA ALA A 117 16.60 -8.21 -15.17
C ALA A 117 15.35 -8.45 -16.05
N ASP A 118 14.16 -8.34 -15.47
CA ASP A 118 12.88 -8.54 -16.17
C ASP A 118 12.36 -7.29 -16.90
N ILE A 119 12.94 -6.11 -16.67
CA ILE A 119 12.56 -4.88 -17.39
C ILE A 119 12.85 -5.08 -18.89
N PRO A 120 11.92 -4.78 -19.82
CA PRO A 120 12.19 -4.89 -21.26
C PRO A 120 13.43 -4.09 -21.71
N PRO A 121 14.22 -4.58 -22.70
CA PRO A 121 15.47 -3.95 -23.13
C PRO A 121 15.35 -2.49 -23.59
N ASN A 122 14.19 -2.09 -24.06
CA ASN A 122 13.86 -0.75 -24.53
C ASN A 122 13.35 0.20 -23.43
N GLU A 123 13.18 -0.28 -22.20
CA GLU A 123 12.80 0.55 -21.08
C GLU A 123 14.00 1.05 -20.27
N GLU A 124 13.90 2.29 -19.78
CA GLU A 124 14.91 2.91 -18.91
C GLU A 124 14.90 2.28 -17.52
N VAL A 125 16.07 2.04 -16.96
CA VAL A 125 16.25 1.69 -15.55
C VAL A 125 16.46 2.98 -14.77
N SER A 126 15.40 3.49 -14.15
CA SER A 126 15.48 4.71 -13.34
C SER A 126 15.64 4.37 -11.86
N ILE A 127 16.59 5.07 -11.24
CA ILE A 127 16.91 4.99 -9.82
C ILE A 127 16.58 6.33 -9.18
N TYR A 128 15.84 6.28 -8.07
CA TYR A 128 15.51 7.46 -7.29
C TYR A 128 16.30 7.44 -5.98
N HIS A 129 17.04 8.51 -5.77
CA HIS A 129 17.77 8.76 -4.56
C HIS A 129 16.95 9.66 -3.63
N HIS A 130 16.88 9.30 -2.36
CA HIS A 130 16.36 10.13 -1.27
C HIS A 130 17.51 10.32 -0.25
N GLY A 131 18.27 11.39 -0.43
CA GLY A 131 19.53 11.58 0.30
C GLY A 131 20.55 10.49 -0.03
N LYS A 132 20.93 9.67 0.96
CA LYS A 132 21.87 8.56 0.80
C LYS A 132 21.21 7.24 0.40
N TRP A 133 19.91 7.11 0.60
CA TRP A 133 19.15 5.92 0.23
C TRP A 133 18.68 6.02 -1.22
N HIS A 134 18.55 4.89 -1.90
CA HIS A 134 18.08 4.84 -3.27
C HIS A 134 17.33 3.56 -3.57
N ASP A 135 16.42 3.64 -4.54
CA ASP A 135 15.59 2.53 -4.97
C ASP A 135 15.30 2.55 -6.47
N LEU A 136 15.03 1.37 -7.03
CA LEU A 136 14.50 1.21 -8.38
C LEU A 136 13.06 1.69 -8.43
N CYS A 137 12.76 2.69 -9.23
CA CYS A 137 11.40 3.20 -9.39
C CYS A 137 11.15 3.89 -10.72
N LYS A 138 9.92 3.81 -11.24
CA LYS A 138 9.48 4.54 -12.44
C LYS A 138 9.10 6.00 -12.16
N GLY A 139 8.84 6.34 -10.88
CA GLY A 139 8.33 7.66 -10.48
C GLY A 139 6.92 7.96 -11.02
N PRO A 140 6.46 9.22 -10.97
CA PRO A 140 7.19 10.36 -10.42
C PRO A 140 7.24 10.39 -8.90
N HIS A 141 8.12 11.22 -8.34
CA HIS A 141 8.29 11.45 -6.91
C HIS A 141 8.16 12.94 -6.54
N LEU A 142 7.92 13.19 -5.26
CA LEU A 142 8.03 14.52 -4.67
C LEU A 142 9.49 15.00 -4.68
N SER A 143 9.71 16.30 -4.58
CA SER A 143 11.04 16.89 -4.61
C SER A 143 11.90 16.57 -3.38
N SER A 144 11.27 16.15 -2.27
CA SER A 144 11.95 15.74 -1.03
C SER A 144 11.03 14.92 -0.14
N THR A 145 11.63 14.14 0.78
CA THR A 145 10.89 13.33 1.76
C THR A 145 10.01 14.17 2.68
N GLY A 146 10.40 15.42 2.96
CA GLY A 146 9.60 16.35 3.78
C GLY A 146 8.24 16.72 3.18
N LYS A 147 8.10 16.62 1.85
CA LYS A 147 6.83 16.92 1.16
C LYS A 147 5.76 15.83 1.35
N VAL A 148 6.12 14.65 1.83
CA VAL A 148 5.16 13.61 2.25
C VAL A 148 4.31 14.09 3.42
N GLY A 149 4.87 14.94 4.30
CA GLY A 149 4.21 15.36 5.53
C GLY A 149 4.11 14.21 6.55
N LYS A 150 3.40 14.45 7.65
CA LYS A 150 3.30 13.48 8.76
C LYS A 150 1.90 12.87 8.93
N ALA A 151 1.02 13.12 7.97
CA ALA A 151 -0.36 12.60 8.00
C ALA A 151 -0.42 11.18 7.41
N PHE A 152 0.34 10.26 7.96
CA PHE A 152 0.35 8.84 7.59
C PHE A 152 0.22 7.95 8.83
N LYS A 153 -0.22 6.71 8.60
CA LYS A 153 -0.35 5.67 9.62
C LYS A 153 -0.03 4.32 9.02
N LEU A 154 0.78 3.53 9.71
CA LEU A 154 0.94 2.10 9.40
C LEU A 154 -0.22 1.33 10.03
N THR A 155 -0.84 0.42 9.28
CA THR A 155 -2.11 -0.18 9.67
C THR A 155 -2.00 -1.65 10.03
N LYS A 156 -1.30 -2.44 9.25
CA LYS A 156 -1.17 -3.89 9.49
C LYS A 156 0.03 -4.50 8.79
N VAL A 157 0.40 -5.70 9.24
CA VAL A 157 1.33 -6.61 8.56
C VAL A 157 0.56 -7.81 8.05
N SER A 158 0.92 -8.32 6.87
CA SER A 158 0.44 -9.60 6.36
C SER A 158 1.55 -10.32 5.58
N GLY A 159 1.38 -11.63 5.36
CA GLY A 159 2.19 -12.37 4.39
C GLY A 159 1.77 -12.06 2.96
N ALA A 160 2.72 -12.11 2.03
CA ALA A 160 2.48 -12.04 0.59
C ALA A 160 3.54 -12.87 -0.13
N TYR A 161 3.13 -13.79 -1.00
CA TYR A 161 4.09 -14.55 -1.79
C TYR A 161 4.74 -13.68 -2.86
N TRP A 162 6.06 -13.81 -3.02
CA TRP A 162 6.79 -13.14 -4.07
C TRP A 162 6.16 -13.41 -5.44
N ARG A 163 5.82 -12.34 -6.19
CA ARG A 163 5.12 -12.40 -7.48
C ARG A 163 3.76 -13.13 -7.44
N GLY A 164 3.13 -13.21 -6.27
CA GLY A 164 1.83 -13.86 -6.11
C GLY A 164 1.85 -15.38 -6.30
N ASN A 165 3.02 -16.01 -6.36
CA ASN A 165 3.16 -17.45 -6.55
C ASN A 165 3.47 -18.13 -5.21
N SER A 166 2.59 -19.03 -4.76
CA SER A 166 2.70 -19.76 -3.49
C SER A 166 3.95 -20.67 -3.37
N ASN A 167 4.62 -20.97 -4.49
CA ASN A 167 5.87 -21.71 -4.50
C ASN A 167 7.10 -20.83 -4.21
N ASN A 168 6.94 -19.50 -4.27
CA ASN A 168 7.99 -18.55 -3.97
C ASN A 168 8.03 -18.20 -2.48
N GLU A 169 9.08 -17.49 -2.07
CA GLU A 169 9.26 -17.02 -0.71
C GLU A 169 8.09 -16.14 -0.25
N MET A 170 7.66 -16.37 1.00
CA MET A 170 6.66 -15.52 1.64
C MET A 170 7.34 -14.28 2.21
N LEU A 171 7.00 -13.13 1.65
CA LEU A 171 7.42 -11.81 2.09
C LEU A 171 6.50 -11.27 3.18
N GLN A 172 6.96 -10.25 3.85
CA GLN A 172 6.18 -9.52 4.84
C GLN A 172 5.73 -8.19 4.25
N ARG A 173 4.43 -8.00 4.15
CA ARG A 173 3.78 -6.81 3.60
C ARG A 173 3.34 -5.89 4.72
N ILE A 174 3.89 -4.69 4.76
CA ILE A 174 3.43 -3.63 5.66
C ILE A 174 2.52 -2.69 4.89
N TYR A 175 1.29 -2.52 5.39
CA TYR A 175 0.32 -1.57 4.86
C TYR A 175 0.37 -0.25 5.60
N GLY A 176 0.17 0.83 4.86
CA GLY A 176 0.02 2.16 5.41
C GLY A 176 -0.97 3.01 4.63
N THR A 177 -1.36 4.11 5.22
CA THR A 177 -2.18 5.14 4.58
C THR A 177 -1.48 6.49 4.70
N CYS A 178 -1.68 7.37 3.73
CA CYS A 178 -1.13 8.73 3.74
C CYS A 178 -2.16 9.71 3.17
N TRP A 179 -2.30 10.87 3.84
CA TRP A 179 -3.28 11.89 3.55
C TRP A 179 -2.64 13.27 3.54
N ARG A 180 -3.32 14.27 2.98
CA ARG A 180 -2.80 15.63 2.81
C ARG A 180 -2.51 16.33 4.13
N ASN A 181 -3.31 16.00 5.15
CA ASN A 181 -3.25 16.61 6.49
C ASN A 181 -3.81 15.67 7.55
N LYS A 182 -3.59 16.05 8.80
CA LYS A 182 -4.05 15.26 9.96
C LYS A 182 -5.57 15.08 10.00
N THR A 183 -6.33 16.07 9.60
CA THR A 183 -7.80 16.02 9.61
C THR A 183 -8.32 14.93 8.68
N GLU A 184 -7.79 14.84 7.45
CA GLU A 184 -8.15 13.78 6.50
C GLU A 184 -7.75 12.39 7.01
N LEU A 185 -6.56 12.28 7.63
CA LEU A 185 -6.11 11.03 8.23
C LEU A 185 -7.05 10.61 9.37
N ASP A 186 -7.37 11.51 10.29
CA ASP A 186 -8.24 11.24 11.43
C ASP A 186 -9.66 10.83 10.97
N GLN A 187 -10.20 11.49 9.94
CA GLN A 187 -11.49 11.11 9.33
C GLN A 187 -11.45 9.71 8.70
N TYR A 188 -10.35 9.37 8.05
CA TYR A 188 -10.16 8.02 7.49
C TYR A 188 -10.11 6.95 8.58
N LEU A 189 -9.32 7.19 9.63
CA LEU A 189 -9.20 6.26 10.75
C LEU A 189 -10.53 6.08 11.50
N LEU A 190 -11.28 7.17 11.70
CA LEU A 190 -12.63 7.10 12.27
C LEU A 190 -13.58 6.28 11.40
N ARG A 191 -13.50 6.45 10.06
CA ARG A 191 -14.32 5.65 9.12
C ARG A 191 -13.99 4.16 9.21
N LEU A 192 -12.72 3.79 9.37
CA LEU A 192 -12.29 2.40 9.56
C LEU A 192 -12.83 1.83 10.89
N GLU A 193 -12.72 2.58 11.98
CA GLU A 193 -13.24 2.19 13.29
C GLU A 193 -14.76 1.98 13.24
N GLU A 194 -15.50 2.90 12.61
CA GLU A 194 -16.92 2.77 12.41
C GLU A 194 -17.30 1.57 11.52
N ALA A 195 -16.50 1.28 10.49
CA ALA A 195 -16.70 0.10 9.66
C ALA A 195 -16.48 -1.20 10.45
N GLU A 196 -15.47 -1.24 11.32
CA GLU A 196 -15.20 -2.38 12.19
C GLU A 196 -16.34 -2.61 13.21
N LYS A 197 -16.88 -1.53 13.79
CA LYS A 197 -18.06 -1.61 14.67
C LYS A 197 -19.29 -2.17 13.95
N ARG A 198 -19.39 -1.94 12.63
CA ARG A 198 -20.50 -2.42 11.78
C ARG A 198 -20.21 -3.73 11.06
N ASP A 199 -19.14 -4.43 11.41
CA ASP A 199 -18.85 -5.74 10.82
C ASP A 199 -20.02 -6.70 11.08
N HIS A 200 -20.60 -7.23 10.01
CA HIS A 200 -21.77 -8.13 10.07
C HIS A 200 -21.51 -9.39 10.90
N ARG A 201 -20.26 -9.87 10.95
CA ARG A 201 -19.88 -11.06 11.74
C ARG A 201 -19.96 -10.75 13.24
N LYS A 202 -19.54 -9.53 13.64
CA LYS A 202 -19.62 -9.06 15.00
C LYS A 202 -21.09 -8.79 15.38
N LEU A 203 -21.77 -7.94 14.59
CA LEU A 203 -23.17 -7.64 14.81
C LEU A 203 -24.07 -8.87 14.76
N GLY A 204 -23.83 -9.79 13.82
CA GLY A 204 -24.58 -11.03 13.70
C GLY A 204 -24.50 -11.89 14.94
N LYS A 205 -23.34 -11.94 15.59
CA LYS A 205 -23.14 -12.66 16.87
C LYS A 205 -23.78 -11.90 18.05
N GLU A 206 -23.53 -10.58 18.15
CA GLU A 206 -24.06 -9.76 19.26
C GLU A 206 -25.60 -9.69 19.26
N MET A 207 -26.21 -9.64 18.07
CA MET A 207 -27.66 -9.58 17.89
C MET A 207 -28.34 -10.95 17.82
N ASP A 208 -27.56 -12.03 17.93
CA ASP A 208 -28.04 -13.42 17.85
C ASP A 208 -28.78 -13.71 16.52
N LEU A 209 -28.15 -13.31 15.38
CA LEU A 209 -28.76 -13.44 14.05
C LEU A 209 -28.43 -14.77 13.38
N PHE A 210 -27.20 -15.30 13.58
CA PHE A 210 -26.72 -16.53 12.97
C PHE A 210 -25.47 -17.05 13.69
N HIS A 211 -25.13 -18.31 13.41
CA HIS A 211 -23.84 -18.90 13.80
C HIS A 211 -23.26 -19.77 12.69
N PHE A 212 -21.99 -20.13 12.84
CA PHE A 212 -21.28 -21.09 12.00
C PHE A 212 -20.92 -22.32 12.85
N ARG A 213 -20.79 -23.47 12.21
CA ARG A 213 -20.31 -24.72 12.82
C ARG A 213 -19.07 -25.22 12.11
N GLU A 214 -18.16 -25.83 12.85
CA GLU A 214 -16.93 -26.40 12.29
C GLU A 214 -17.22 -27.59 11.37
N GLU A 215 -18.28 -28.36 11.65
CA GLU A 215 -18.70 -29.50 10.85
C GLU A 215 -19.31 -29.11 9.49
N SER A 216 -19.65 -27.85 9.30
CA SER A 216 -20.25 -27.32 8.06
C SER A 216 -19.63 -25.98 7.65
N PRO A 217 -18.35 -25.98 7.19
CA PRO A 217 -17.65 -24.78 6.85
C PRO A 217 -18.38 -23.99 5.74
N GLY A 218 -18.62 -22.70 5.99
CA GLY A 218 -19.30 -21.81 5.05
C GLY A 218 -20.82 -21.84 5.08
N ALA A 219 -21.47 -22.80 5.77
CA ALA A 219 -22.91 -22.80 5.95
C ALA A 219 -23.31 -21.85 7.11
N VAL A 220 -24.30 -21.00 6.83
CA VAL A 220 -24.86 -20.07 7.81
C VAL A 220 -26.10 -20.69 8.46
N PHE A 221 -26.08 -20.86 9.78
CA PHE A 221 -27.23 -21.31 10.56
C PHE A 221 -27.97 -20.08 11.10
N TRP A 222 -29.09 -19.76 10.46
CA TRP A 222 -29.90 -18.59 10.79
C TRP A 222 -30.74 -18.83 12.06
N HIS A 223 -30.69 -17.88 12.97
CA HIS A 223 -31.60 -17.81 14.10
C HIS A 223 -32.90 -17.08 13.67
N HIS A 224 -33.93 -17.09 14.52
CA HIS A 224 -35.23 -16.53 14.18
C HIS A 224 -35.17 -15.08 13.69
N LYS A 225 -34.46 -14.20 14.39
CA LYS A 225 -34.30 -12.79 14.02
C LYS A 225 -33.50 -12.63 12.71
N GLY A 226 -32.44 -13.38 12.56
CA GLY A 226 -31.59 -13.38 11.37
C GLY A 226 -32.33 -13.86 10.14
N TRP A 227 -33.13 -14.93 10.31
CA TRP A 227 -33.98 -15.44 9.22
C TRP A 227 -35.03 -14.41 8.77
N ALA A 228 -35.70 -13.72 9.69
CA ALA A 228 -36.67 -12.68 9.38
C ALA A 228 -36.01 -11.53 8.59
N LEU A 229 -34.84 -11.07 9.02
CA LEU A 229 -34.04 -10.05 8.32
C LEU A 229 -33.65 -10.52 6.91
N PHE A 230 -33.15 -11.74 6.80
CA PHE A 230 -32.73 -12.34 5.53
C PHE A 230 -33.89 -12.43 4.53
N GLN A 231 -35.06 -12.90 4.95
CA GLN A 231 -36.26 -12.98 4.10
C GLN A 231 -36.74 -11.57 3.67
N THR A 232 -36.66 -10.58 4.54
CA THR A 232 -36.99 -9.19 4.19
C THR A 232 -36.07 -8.65 3.10
N LEU A 233 -34.76 -8.89 3.19
CA LEU A 233 -33.80 -8.48 2.16
C LEU A 233 -34.03 -9.20 0.84
N ILE A 234 -34.26 -10.52 0.87
CA ILE A 234 -34.60 -11.30 -0.35
C ILE A 234 -35.86 -10.74 -1.01
N GLY A 235 -36.92 -10.51 -0.23
CA GLY A 235 -38.17 -9.96 -0.74
C GLY A 235 -37.98 -8.59 -1.40
N TYR A 236 -37.19 -7.72 -0.78
CA TYR A 236 -36.83 -6.43 -1.34
C TYR A 236 -36.07 -6.56 -2.66
N MET A 237 -35.05 -7.41 -2.70
CA MET A 237 -34.25 -7.66 -3.92
C MET A 237 -35.11 -8.22 -5.06
N ARG A 238 -35.95 -9.21 -4.78
CA ARG A 238 -36.89 -9.77 -5.75
C ARG A 238 -37.83 -8.72 -6.33
N LEU A 239 -38.38 -7.87 -5.47
CA LEU A 239 -39.24 -6.77 -5.92
C LEU A 239 -38.50 -5.81 -6.86
N LYS A 240 -37.25 -5.42 -6.51
CA LYS A 240 -36.43 -4.54 -7.35
C LYS A 240 -36.10 -5.19 -8.70
N GLN A 241 -35.71 -6.45 -8.69
CA GLN A 241 -35.40 -7.22 -9.92
C GLN A 241 -36.61 -7.37 -10.80
N LYS A 242 -37.77 -7.73 -10.23
CA LYS A 242 -39.02 -7.81 -10.96
C LYS A 242 -39.42 -6.47 -11.63
N ASN A 243 -39.30 -5.37 -10.90
CA ASN A 243 -39.60 -4.03 -11.43
C ASN A 243 -38.62 -3.60 -12.55
N ALA A 244 -37.40 -4.13 -12.53
CA ALA A 244 -36.39 -3.93 -13.58
C ALA A 244 -36.52 -4.91 -14.76
N GLY A 245 -37.53 -5.78 -14.77
CA GLY A 245 -37.83 -6.72 -15.88
C GLY A 245 -37.05 -8.03 -15.84
N TYR A 246 -36.33 -8.33 -14.75
CA TYR A 246 -35.67 -9.64 -14.55
C TYR A 246 -36.73 -10.71 -14.25
N LYS A 247 -36.48 -11.92 -14.74
CA LYS A 247 -37.28 -13.11 -14.46
C LYS A 247 -36.48 -14.07 -13.58
N GLU A 248 -37.11 -14.66 -12.57
CA GLU A 248 -36.56 -15.78 -11.78
C GLU A 248 -36.72 -17.09 -12.55
#